data_83759063685594afefd499d3c17df42c
#
_entry.id   83759063685594afefd499d3c17df42c
#
_cell.length_a   1.000
_cell.length_b   1.000
_cell.length_c   1.000
_cell.angle_alpha   90.00
_cell.angle_beta   90.00
_cell.angle_gamma   90.00
#
_symmetry.space_group_name_H-M   'P 1'
#
loop_
_entity.id
_entity.type
_entity.pdbx_description
1 polymer ?
#
loop_
_entity_poly.entity_id
_entity_poly.type
_entity_poly.pdbx_seq_one_letter_code
_entity_poly.pdbx_strand_id
1 'polypeptide(L)'
;MPFTNIQHMKKILFYTLFVCISFLSIAQTPNKTTENRVISVIDSSQVNNMVLKQSFVVNVALDSVWNAYTTKKGWESWATSIAEIDFKINGVIKTNYNKDGKIGDDSTITLHIINYIPKRMLTLQAELTKNFPEFMKEDEKDLFNMILFEKIAPSKTKIISYGIGYKKNEKYKSLMKFFIQGNEQSYLNLISYLETGKPSVKY
;
A
#
# COMPACT_ATOMS: atom_id res chain seq x y z
N MET A 1 -5.43 -7.22 30.90
CA MET A 1 -4.10 -7.52 30.35
C MET A 1 -4.20 -7.54 28.83
N PRO A 2 -3.87 -6.46 28.11
CA PRO A 2 -3.98 -6.46 26.65
C PRO A 2 -2.75 -5.88 25.94
N PHE A 3 -1.51 -6.16 26.39
CA PHE A 3 -0.31 -5.58 25.76
C PHE A 3 0.55 -6.58 24.97
N THR A 4 0.18 -7.86 24.92
CA THR A 4 0.99 -8.91 24.29
C THR A 4 0.87 -8.97 22.76
N ASN A 5 -0.20 -8.45 22.17
CA ASN A 5 -0.42 -8.55 20.72
C ASN A 5 0.35 -7.51 19.88
N ILE A 6 0.69 -6.37 20.45
CA ILE A 6 1.50 -5.36 19.75
C ILE A 6 2.95 -5.83 19.55
N GLN A 7 3.43 -6.68 20.43
CA GLN A 7 4.77 -7.27 20.30
C GLN A 7 4.85 -8.33 19.17
N HIS A 8 3.77 -9.05 18.89
CA HIS A 8 3.74 -10.01 17.78
C HIS A 8 3.66 -9.30 16.41
N MET A 9 2.92 -8.22 16.29
CA MET A 9 2.93 -7.38 15.07
C MET A 9 4.33 -6.81 14.80
N LYS A 10 5.05 -6.40 15.86
CA LYS A 10 6.45 -5.95 15.71
C LYS A 10 7.38 -7.07 15.23
N LYS A 11 7.12 -8.33 15.57
CA LYS A 11 7.95 -9.46 15.11
C LYS A 11 7.72 -9.81 13.66
N ILE A 12 6.50 -9.72 13.14
CA ILE A 12 6.19 -10.00 11.73
C ILE A 12 6.72 -8.87 10.84
N LEU A 13 6.64 -7.63 11.29
CA LEU A 13 7.27 -6.50 10.61
C LEU A 13 8.80 -6.55 10.68
N PHE A 14 9.37 -7.12 11.75
CA PHE A 14 10.82 -7.26 11.92
C PHE A 14 11.44 -8.28 10.95
N TYR A 15 10.70 -9.30 10.52
CA TYR A 15 11.22 -10.24 9.51
C TYR A 15 11.24 -9.65 8.10
N THR A 16 10.40 -8.67 7.80
CA THR A 16 10.49 -7.91 6.53
C THR A 16 11.47 -6.74 6.58
N LEU A 17 11.86 -6.28 7.78
CA LEU A 17 12.75 -5.13 7.96
C LEU A 17 14.20 -5.54 8.28
N PHE A 18 14.46 -6.81 8.69
CA PHE A 18 15.77 -7.21 9.26
C PHE A 18 16.77 -7.75 8.24
N VAL A 19 16.48 -7.70 6.93
CA VAL A 19 17.46 -8.06 5.87
C VAL A 19 18.31 -6.86 5.41
N CYS A 20 18.13 -5.68 5.96
CA CYS A 20 18.85 -4.46 5.54
C CYS A 20 19.84 -3.87 6.55
N ILE A 21 20.45 -4.67 7.43
CA ILE A 21 21.57 -4.16 8.24
C ILE A 21 22.78 -5.05 8.07
N SER A 22 23.49 -4.86 6.99
CA SER A 22 24.94 -5.01 6.88
C SER A 22 25.39 -4.51 5.52
N PHE A 23 25.83 -3.27 5.47
CA PHE A 23 26.96 -2.78 4.70
C PHE A 23 27.05 -1.25 4.88
N LEU A 24 27.80 -0.84 5.90
CA LEU A 24 28.37 0.50 5.97
C LEU A 24 29.45 0.59 4.89
N SER A 25 29.17 1.37 3.85
CA SER A 25 30.21 1.99 3.04
C SER A 25 29.81 3.43 2.81
N ILE A 26 30.59 4.31 3.41
CA ILE A 26 30.48 5.77 3.35
C ILE A 26 30.82 6.20 1.92
N ALA A 27 29.82 6.64 1.18
CA ALA A 27 30.01 7.54 0.06
C ALA A 27 29.09 8.74 0.29
N GLN A 28 29.71 9.85 0.71
CA GLN A 28 29.04 11.15 0.76
C GLN A 28 28.67 11.56 -0.66
N THR A 29 27.38 11.61 -0.94
CA THR A 29 26.82 12.30 -2.11
C THR A 29 25.97 13.48 -1.63
N PRO A 30 25.90 14.59 -2.40
CA PRO A 30 25.45 15.87 -1.90
C PRO A 30 23.96 15.85 -1.52
N ASN A 31 23.67 16.59 -0.45
CA ASN A 31 22.33 16.90 0.06
C ASN A 31 21.34 17.24 -1.06
N LYS A 32 20.64 16.25 -1.58
CA LYS A 32 19.43 16.46 -2.35
C LYS A 32 18.33 16.54 -1.30
N THR A 33 17.79 17.73 -1.08
CA THR A 33 16.53 17.91 -0.37
C THR A 33 15.57 16.87 -0.92
N THR A 34 15.25 15.88 -0.11
CA THR A 34 14.28 14.85 -0.45
C THR A 34 12.91 15.55 -0.42
N GLU A 35 12.49 16.13 -1.54
CA GLU A 35 11.09 16.51 -1.70
C GLU A 35 10.27 15.27 -1.37
N ASN A 36 9.35 15.41 -0.41
CA ASN A 36 8.45 14.32 -0.04
C ASN A 36 7.61 13.97 -1.28
N ARG A 37 8.03 12.92 -2.00
CA ARG A 37 7.36 12.46 -3.23
C ARG A 37 5.93 12.01 -2.96
N VAL A 38 5.64 11.60 -1.73
CA VAL A 38 4.31 11.18 -1.27
C VAL A 38 3.84 12.15 -0.20
N ILE A 39 2.68 12.73 -0.40
CA ILE A 39 2.04 13.63 0.56
C ILE A 39 0.96 12.84 1.30
N SER A 40 1.10 12.71 2.61
CA SER A 40 0.16 12.02 3.49
C SER A 40 -0.56 13.02 4.40
N VAL A 41 -1.89 12.96 4.42
CA VAL A 41 -2.75 13.81 5.24
C VAL A 41 -3.81 12.95 5.93
N ILE A 42 -4.00 13.15 7.22
CA ILE A 42 -5.13 12.58 7.96
C ILE A 42 -6.22 13.65 8.02
N ASP A 43 -7.32 13.41 7.31
CA ASP A 43 -8.52 14.25 7.40
C ASP A 43 -9.40 13.73 8.55
N SER A 44 -9.57 14.58 9.57
CA SER A 44 -10.38 14.32 10.77
C SER A 44 -11.57 15.27 10.86
N SER A 45 -12.01 15.86 9.75
CA SER A 45 -13.12 16.81 9.69
C SER A 45 -14.46 16.16 10.04
N GLN A 46 -14.62 14.88 9.77
CA GLN A 46 -15.83 14.13 10.15
C GLN A 46 -15.85 13.81 11.64
N VAL A 47 -17.06 13.75 12.21
CA VAL A 47 -17.26 13.59 13.67
C VAL A 47 -16.67 12.26 14.16
N ASN A 48 -16.99 11.16 13.49
CA ASN A 48 -16.69 9.79 13.97
C ASN A 48 -15.58 9.09 13.20
N ASN A 49 -15.16 9.59 12.04
CA ASN A 49 -14.23 8.93 11.14
C ASN A 49 -13.01 9.79 10.80
N MET A 50 -11.95 9.11 10.44
CA MET A 50 -10.76 9.70 9.83
C MET A 50 -10.55 9.11 8.44
N VAL A 51 -10.01 9.90 7.55
CA VAL A 51 -9.59 9.47 6.21
C VAL A 51 -8.09 9.68 6.06
N LEU A 52 -7.37 8.63 5.72
CA LEU A 52 -5.98 8.76 5.32
C LEU A 52 -5.91 9.04 3.81
N LYS A 53 -5.56 10.27 3.45
CA LYS A 53 -5.32 10.67 2.07
C LYS A 53 -3.82 10.68 1.80
N GLN A 54 -3.40 9.94 0.77
CA GLN A 54 -2.02 9.94 0.30
C GLN A 54 -2.01 10.25 -1.19
N SER A 55 -1.12 11.12 -1.64
CA SER A 55 -1.07 11.51 -3.04
C SER A 55 0.35 11.71 -3.54
N PHE A 56 0.56 11.39 -4.81
CA PHE A 56 1.84 11.55 -5.48
C PHE A 56 1.64 11.68 -7.00
N VAL A 57 2.67 12.15 -7.67
CA VAL A 57 2.70 12.33 -9.11
C VAL A 57 3.82 11.48 -9.69
N VAL A 58 3.55 10.83 -10.82
CA VAL A 58 4.52 10.05 -11.59
C VAL A 58 4.65 10.59 -13.03
N ASN A 59 5.85 10.54 -13.58
CA ASN A 59 6.16 11.05 -14.91
C ASN A 59 5.97 9.95 -15.97
N VAL A 60 4.78 9.32 -15.98
CA VAL A 60 4.39 8.30 -16.96
C VAL A 60 2.92 8.47 -17.34
N ALA A 61 2.56 7.88 -18.48
CA ALA A 61 1.18 7.88 -18.98
C ALA A 61 0.24 7.12 -18.02
N LEU A 62 -1.01 7.51 -17.99
CA LEU A 62 -2.07 6.91 -17.19
C LEU A 62 -2.22 5.40 -17.42
N ASP A 63 -2.01 4.93 -18.63
CA ASP A 63 -2.10 3.51 -18.98
C ASP A 63 -1.04 2.66 -18.25
N SER A 64 0.18 3.19 -18.10
CA SER A 64 1.24 2.52 -17.34
C SER A 64 0.87 2.39 -15.86
N VAL A 65 0.30 3.45 -15.28
CA VAL A 65 -0.17 3.44 -13.89
C VAL A 65 -1.31 2.44 -13.71
N TRP A 66 -2.31 2.49 -14.59
CA TRP A 66 -3.43 1.57 -14.55
C TRP A 66 -2.98 0.10 -14.62
N ASN A 67 -2.08 -0.22 -15.55
CA ASN A 67 -1.52 -1.56 -15.70
C ASN A 67 -0.74 -2.02 -14.45
N ALA A 68 -0.04 -1.12 -13.77
CA ALA A 68 0.66 -1.43 -12.53
C ALA A 68 -0.29 -1.89 -11.41
N TYR A 69 -1.52 -1.36 -11.38
CA TYR A 69 -2.53 -1.70 -10.37
C TYR A 69 -3.47 -2.86 -10.77
N THR A 70 -3.57 -3.19 -12.06
CA THR A 70 -4.64 -4.08 -12.53
C THR A 70 -4.13 -5.36 -13.18
N THR A 71 -2.82 -5.53 -13.31
CA THR A 71 -2.23 -6.73 -13.92
C THR A 71 -1.33 -7.47 -12.94
N LYS A 72 -1.27 -8.81 -13.07
CA LYS A 72 -0.32 -9.66 -12.34
C LYS A 72 1.11 -9.11 -12.47
N LYS A 73 1.57 -8.90 -13.71
CA LYS A 73 2.92 -8.38 -13.98
C LYS A 73 3.15 -7.02 -13.31
N GLY A 74 2.13 -6.17 -13.29
CA GLY A 74 2.20 -4.89 -12.59
C GLY A 74 2.51 -5.10 -11.12
N TRP A 75 1.67 -5.83 -10.40
CA TRP A 75 1.84 -6.08 -8.96
C TRP A 75 3.19 -6.72 -8.63
N GLU A 76 3.62 -7.75 -9.38
CA GLU A 76 4.90 -8.41 -9.19
C GLU A 76 6.12 -7.53 -9.51
N SER A 77 5.89 -6.42 -10.21
CA SER A 77 6.97 -5.49 -10.55
C SER A 77 7.28 -4.46 -9.46
N TRP A 78 6.31 -4.16 -8.57
CA TRP A 78 6.52 -3.12 -7.57
C TRP A 78 5.99 -3.45 -6.16
N ALA A 79 4.98 -4.30 -6.04
CA ALA A 79 4.23 -4.45 -4.80
C ALA A 79 4.53 -5.76 -4.06
N THR A 80 4.87 -6.82 -4.76
CA THR A 80 4.95 -8.16 -4.18
C THR A 80 5.81 -9.10 -5.03
N SER A 81 6.23 -10.24 -4.47
CA SER A 81 6.96 -11.28 -5.23
C SER A 81 6.05 -12.13 -6.10
N ILE A 82 4.85 -12.43 -5.63
CA ILE A 82 3.89 -13.31 -6.32
C ILE A 82 2.52 -12.66 -6.29
N ALA A 83 1.82 -12.64 -7.43
CA ALA A 83 0.45 -12.17 -7.52
C ALA A 83 -0.43 -13.10 -8.38
N GLU A 84 -1.70 -13.20 -8.03
CA GLU A 84 -2.78 -13.72 -8.86
C GLU A 84 -3.93 -12.70 -8.86
N ILE A 85 -4.50 -12.44 -10.05
CA ILE A 85 -5.52 -11.40 -10.19
C ILE A 85 -6.68 -11.92 -11.04
N ASP A 86 -7.87 -11.86 -10.48
CA ASP A 86 -9.14 -11.96 -11.19
C ASP A 86 -9.73 -10.55 -11.26
N PHE A 87 -9.34 -9.76 -12.29
CA PHE A 87 -9.68 -8.35 -12.38
C PHE A 87 -11.09 -8.13 -12.92
N LYS A 88 -12.05 -8.21 -12.03
CA LYS A 88 -13.48 -7.90 -12.25
C LYS A 88 -14.11 -7.41 -10.94
N ILE A 89 -15.30 -6.81 -11.02
CA ILE A 89 -16.10 -6.50 -9.81
C ILE A 89 -16.38 -7.82 -9.05
N ASN A 90 -16.18 -7.80 -7.75
CA ASN A 90 -16.19 -8.97 -6.85
C ASN A 90 -15.08 -10.00 -7.15
N GLY A 91 -14.11 -9.68 -7.99
CA GLY A 91 -12.89 -10.46 -8.13
C GLY A 91 -11.87 -10.13 -7.05
N VAL A 92 -10.70 -10.73 -7.13
CA VAL A 92 -9.67 -10.62 -6.09
C VAL A 92 -8.28 -10.39 -6.67
N ILE A 93 -7.46 -9.71 -5.89
CA ILE A 93 -6.00 -9.65 -6.05
C ILE A 93 -5.41 -10.40 -4.86
N LYS A 94 -4.72 -11.50 -5.13
CA LYS A 94 -4.00 -12.28 -4.11
C LYS A 94 -2.51 -12.07 -4.28
N THR A 95 -1.80 -11.79 -3.19
CA THR A 95 -0.38 -11.47 -3.20
C THR A 95 0.37 -12.23 -2.12
N ASN A 96 1.66 -12.50 -2.37
CA ASN A 96 2.56 -13.05 -1.38
C ASN A 96 3.94 -12.36 -1.52
N TYR A 97 4.45 -11.82 -0.42
CA TYR A 97 5.75 -11.15 -0.39
C TYR A 97 6.92 -12.14 -0.41
N ASN A 98 6.69 -13.35 0.08
CA ASN A 98 7.71 -14.39 0.06
C ASN A 98 7.80 -15.00 -1.35
N LYS A 99 8.95 -14.83 -2.02
CA LYS A 99 9.21 -15.38 -3.36
C LYS A 99 9.15 -16.92 -3.42
N ASP A 100 9.42 -17.59 -2.30
CA ASP A 100 9.38 -19.04 -2.16
C ASP A 100 8.03 -19.55 -1.62
N GLY A 101 7.09 -18.63 -1.37
CA GLY A 101 5.73 -18.93 -0.92
C GLY A 101 4.79 -19.33 -2.05
N LYS A 102 3.53 -19.53 -1.68
CA LYS A 102 2.44 -19.87 -2.63
C LYS A 102 1.24 -18.96 -2.35
N ILE A 103 0.46 -18.69 -3.39
CA ILE A 103 -0.88 -18.15 -3.18
C ILE A 103 -1.74 -19.22 -2.51
N GLY A 104 -2.40 -18.84 -1.42
CA GLY A 104 -3.22 -19.71 -0.57
C GLY A 104 -2.53 -20.18 0.71
N ASP A 105 -1.24 -19.88 0.93
CA ASP A 105 -0.60 -20.10 2.24
C ASP A 105 -0.98 -18.99 3.26
N ASP A 106 -0.56 -19.16 4.51
CA ASP A 106 -0.84 -18.24 5.62
C ASP A 106 -0.31 -16.80 5.42
N SER A 107 0.62 -16.60 4.48
CA SER A 107 1.19 -15.29 4.12
C SER A 107 0.46 -14.62 2.96
N THR A 108 -0.52 -15.27 2.37
CA THR A 108 -1.33 -14.70 1.29
C THR A 108 -2.16 -13.54 1.81
N ILE A 109 -2.06 -12.41 1.11
CA ILE A 109 -2.91 -11.25 1.31
C ILE A 109 -3.94 -11.23 0.20
N THR A 110 -5.21 -11.15 0.56
CA THR A 110 -6.34 -11.06 -0.37
C THR A 110 -6.91 -9.64 -0.33
N LEU A 111 -7.04 -9.04 -1.51
CA LEU A 111 -7.73 -7.77 -1.72
C LEU A 111 -8.94 -8.02 -2.62
N HIS A 112 -10.12 -7.71 -2.13
CA HIS A 112 -11.36 -7.77 -2.91
C HIS A 112 -11.50 -6.53 -3.79
N ILE A 113 -11.80 -6.70 -5.06
CA ILE A 113 -12.11 -5.60 -5.99
C ILE A 113 -13.59 -5.26 -5.83
N ILE A 114 -13.86 -4.18 -5.12
CA ILE A 114 -15.25 -3.76 -4.81
C ILE A 114 -15.89 -3.14 -6.03
N ASN A 115 -15.22 -2.18 -6.63
CA ASN A 115 -15.64 -1.56 -7.88
C ASN A 115 -14.45 -0.86 -8.55
N TYR A 116 -14.62 -0.49 -9.82
CA TYR A 116 -13.68 0.34 -10.54
C TYR A 116 -14.35 1.09 -11.70
N ILE A 117 -13.75 2.20 -12.08
CA ILE A 117 -13.99 2.88 -13.35
C ILE A 117 -12.65 2.86 -14.10
N PRO A 118 -12.55 2.23 -15.28
CA PRO A 118 -11.29 2.06 -15.98
C PRO A 118 -10.49 3.37 -16.09
N LYS A 119 -9.23 3.34 -15.65
CA LYS A 119 -8.29 4.48 -15.68
C LYS A 119 -8.75 5.71 -14.89
N ARG A 120 -9.72 5.55 -13.99
CA ARG A 120 -10.24 6.65 -13.16
C ARG A 120 -10.23 6.32 -11.68
N MET A 121 -10.71 5.13 -11.33
CA MET A 121 -10.89 4.75 -9.93
C MET A 121 -10.77 3.24 -9.76
N LEU A 122 -10.23 2.82 -8.63
CA LEU A 122 -10.21 1.44 -8.16
C LEU A 122 -10.48 1.44 -6.66
N THR A 123 -11.46 0.65 -6.19
CA THR A 123 -11.71 0.44 -4.76
C THR A 123 -11.39 -0.99 -4.37
N LEU A 124 -10.54 -1.13 -3.39
CA LEU A 124 -10.08 -2.40 -2.84
C LEU A 124 -10.48 -2.51 -1.37
N GLN A 125 -10.76 -3.71 -0.93
CA GLN A 125 -10.97 -4.07 0.47
C GLN A 125 -10.05 -5.23 0.84
N ALA A 126 -9.22 -5.04 1.86
CA ALA A 126 -8.34 -6.09 2.34
C ALA A 126 -9.12 -7.07 3.21
N GLU A 127 -8.88 -8.37 3.03
CA GLU A 127 -9.28 -9.40 3.97
C GLU A 127 -8.35 -9.37 5.18
N LEU A 128 -8.92 -9.16 6.36
CA LEU A 128 -8.13 -9.00 7.59
C LEU A 128 -7.85 -10.37 8.23
N THR A 129 -6.62 -10.83 8.09
CA THR A 129 -6.15 -12.10 8.64
C THR A 129 -5.99 -12.03 10.16
N LYS A 130 -5.66 -13.19 10.77
CA LYS A 130 -5.36 -13.31 12.22
C LYS A 130 -4.29 -12.35 12.75
N ASN A 131 -3.48 -11.78 11.86
CA ASN A 131 -2.39 -10.88 12.22
C ASN A 131 -2.84 -9.42 12.46
N PHE A 132 -4.08 -9.09 12.08
CA PHE A 132 -4.63 -7.76 12.32
C PHE A 132 -5.27 -7.66 13.73
N PRO A 133 -5.24 -6.47 14.36
CA PRO A 133 -5.91 -6.24 15.64
C PRO A 133 -7.41 -6.56 15.57
N GLU A 134 -7.96 -7.14 16.63
CA GLU A 134 -9.37 -7.57 16.67
C GLU A 134 -10.34 -6.44 16.34
N PHE A 135 -10.10 -5.23 16.89
CA PHE A 135 -10.96 -4.08 16.61
C PHE A 135 -10.99 -3.67 15.13
N MET A 136 -9.97 -3.99 14.34
CA MET A 136 -10.00 -3.77 12.90
C MET A 136 -10.86 -4.83 12.19
N LYS A 137 -10.81 -6.08 12.65
CA LYS A 137 -11.64 -7.15 12.11
C LYS A 137 -13.12 -6.90 12.36
N GLU A 138 -13.47 -6.34 13.53
CA GLU A 138 -14.83 -5.90 13.83
C GLU A 138 -15.33 -4.83 12.83
N ASP A 139 -14.41 -4.00 12.32
CA ASP A 139 -14.68 -2.90 11.39
C ASP A 139 -14.37 -3.24 9.92
N GLU A 140 -13.96 -4.47 9.61
CA GLU A 140 -13.45 -4.88 8.28
C GLU A 140 -14.36 -4.44 7.14
N LYS A 141 -15.68 -4.60 7.28
CA LYS A 141 -16.68 -4.24 6.27
C LYS A 141 -16.72 -2.74 5.94
N ASP A 142 -16.20 -1.89 6.81
CA ASP A 142 -16.20 -0.44 6.66
C ASP A 142 -14.84 0.09 6.16
N LEU A 143 -13.79 -0.77 6.13
CA LEU A 143 -12.42 -0.40 5.77
C LEU A 143 -12.18 -0.63 4.27
N PHE A 144 -11.91 0.47 3.55
CA PHE A 144 -11.63 0.43 2.11
C PHE A 144 -10.40 1.25 1.75
N ASN A 145 -9.77 0.88 0.64
CA ASN A 145 -8.81 1.73 -0.04
C ASN A 145 -9.37 2.13 -1.42
N MET A 146 -9.67 3.40 -1.60
CA MET A 146 -10.11 3.97 -2.87
C MET A 146 -8.96 4.73 -3.52
N ILE A 147 -8.63 4.37 -4.76
CA ILE A 147 -7.53 4.93 -5.52
C ILE A 147 -8.08 5.67 -6.73
N LEU A 148 -7.74 6.95 -6.85
CA LEU A 148 -8.09 7.78 -7.99
C LEU A 148 -6.86 8.00 -8.88
N PHE A 149 -7.10 8.01 -10.18
CA PHE A 149 -6.09 8.21 -11.22
C PHE A 149 -6.46 9.43 -12.06
N GLU A 150 -5.62 10.45 -12.05
CA GLU A 150 -5.83 11.72 -12.75
C GLU A 150 -4.72 11.94 -13.80
N LYS A 151 -5.09 11.98 -15.07
CA LYS A 151 -4.17 12.37 -16.14
C LYS A 151 -3.92 13.88 -16.05
N ILE A 152 -2.68 14.29 -15.72
CA ILE A 152 -2.28 15.70 -15.67
C ILE A 152 -1.75 16.16 -17.03
N ALA A 153 -0.97 15.29 -17.70
CA ALA A 153 -0.39 15.52 -19.02
C ALA A 153 -0.26 14.17 -19.76
N PRO A 154 0.12 14.13 -21.05
CA PRO A 154 0.27 12.88 -21.79
C PRO A 154 1.17 11.84 -21.08
N SER A 155 2.26 12.28 -20.47
CA SER A 155 3.22 11.45 -19.74
C SER A 155 3.27 11.80 -18.24
N LYS A 156 2.18 12.26 -17.64
CA LYS A 156 2.16 12.65 -16.23
C LYS A 156 0.82 12.30 -15.59
N THR A 157 0.87 11.53 -14.53
CA THR A 157 -0.32 11.02 -13.83
C THR A 157 -0.21 11.34 -12.35
N LYS A 158 -1.31 11.80 -11.74
CA LYS A 158 -1.45 11.93 -10.30
C LYS A 158 -2.27 10.76 -9.78
N ILE A 159 -1.81 10.19 -8.68
CA ILE A 159 -2.48 9.12 -7.93
C ILE A 159 -2.88 9.68 -6.59
N ILE A 160 -4.13 9.40 -6.18
CA ILE A 160 -4.65 9.76 -4.86
C ILE A 160 -5.25 8.50 -4.24
N SER A 161 -4.73 8.09 -3.11
CA SER A 161 -5.23 6.96 -2.34
C SER A 161 -5.95 7.46 -1.10
N TYR A 162 -7.12 6.93 -0.84
CA TYR A 162 -7.94 7.20 0.32
C TYR A 162 -8.14 5.90 1.11
N GLY A 163 -7.56 5.83 2.32
CA GLY A 163 -7.95 4.83 3.31
C GLY A 163 -9.14 5.37 4.09
N ILE A 164 -10.27 4.70 4.00
CA ILE A 164 -11.55 5.11 4.58
C ILE A 164 -12.07 4.08 5.57
N GLY A 165 -13.01 4.50 6.45
CA GLY A 165 -13.62 3.64 7.47
C GLY A 165 -12.89 3.64 8.81
N TYR A 166 -11.79 4.34 8.96
CA TYR A 166 -11.07 4.43 10.23
C TYR A 166 -11.84 5.25 11.25
N LYS A 167 -12.19 4.65 12.38
CA LYS A 167 -12.87 5.35 13.46
C LYS A 167 -11.95 6.38 14.15
N LYS A 168 -12.51 7.52 14.53
CA LYS A 168 -11.78 8.61 15.21
C LYS A 168 -11.56 8.28 16.69
N ASN A 169 -10.68 7.30 16.97
CA ASN A 169 -10.33 6.88 18.32
C ASN A 169 -8.82 6.61 18.45
N GLU A 170 -8.33 6.43 19.67
CA GLU A 170 -6.90 6.28 19.95
C GLU A 170 -6.30 5.01 19.34
N LYS A 171 -7.08 3.93 19.19
CA LYS A 171 -6.61 2.68 18.58
C LYS A 171 -6.23 2.92 17.11
N TYR A 172 -7.10 3.56 16.34
CA TYR A 172 -6.82 3.90 14.94
C TYR A 172 -5.77 4.99 14.80
N LYS A 173 -5.76 6.02 15.66
CA LYS A 173 -4.69 7.04 15.65
C LYS A 173 -3.31 6.43 15.82
N SER A 174 -3.17 5.43 16.69
CA SER A 174 -1.91 4.72 16.91
C SER A 174 -1.47 3.93 15.66
N LEU A 175 -2.41 3.41 14.88
CA LEU A 175 -2.12 2.69 13.64
C LEU A 175 -1.82 3.62 12.45
N MET A 176 -2.27 4.88 12.46
CA MET A 176 -2.08 5.79 11.32
C MET A 176 -0.61 5.98 10.96
N LYS A 177 0.28 6.11 11.96
CA LYS A 177 1.73 6.22 11.70
C LYS A 177 2.26 5.01 10.96
N PHE A 178 1.83 3.82 11.36
CA PHE A 178 2.21 2.56 10.72
C PHE A 178 1.71 2.50 9.28
N PHE A 179 0.42 2.82 9.04
CA PHE A 179 -0.14 2.82 7.69
C PHE A 179 0.52 3.87 6.80
N ILE A 180 0.78 5.08 7.32
CA ILE A 180 1.48 6.12 6.58
C ILE A 180 2.86 5.61 6.12
N GLN A 181 3.68 5.13 7.04
CA GLN A 181 5.04 4.67 6.73
C GLN A 181 5.04 3.49 5.75
N GLY A 182 4.20 2.48 5.97
CA GLY A 182 4.12 1.32 5.09
C GLY A 182 3.64 1.67 3.68
N ASN A 183 2.61 2.50 3.59
CA ASN A 183 2.09 2.94 2.31
C ASN A 183 3.07 3.86 1.56
N GLU A 184 3.72 4.81 2.25
CA GLU A 184 4.73 5.69 1.65
C GLU A 184 5.88 4.88 1.04
N GLN A 185 6.37 3.88 1.76
CA GLN A 185 7.40 2.98 1.23
C GLN A 185 6.92 2.24 -0.02
N SER A 186 5.70 1.72 0.00
CA SER A 186 5.10 1.04 -1.16
C SER A 186 4.91 1.99 -2.35
N TYR A 187 4.47 3.22 -2.11
CA TYR A 187 4.30 4.21 -3.19
C TYR A 187 5.64 4.69 -3.74
N LEU A 188 6.68 4.83 -2.92
CA LEU A 188 8.02 5.14 -3.41
C LEU A 188 8.54 4.01 -4.30
N ASN A 189 8.23 2.76 -3.96
CA ASN A 189 8.57 1.61 -4.78
C ASN A 189 7.83 1.62 -6.14
N LEU A 190 6.53 1.93 -6.12
CA LEU A 190 5.73 2.12 -7.33
C LEU A 190 6.26 3.27 -8.21
N ILE A 191 6.56 4.43 -7.62
CA ILE A 191 7.14 5.58 -8.32
C ILE A 191 8.43 5.19 -9.01
N SER A 192 9.35 4.53 -8.29
CA SER A 192 10.62 4.06 -8.84
C SER A 192 10.39 3.11 -10.01
N TYR A 193 9.54 2.11 -9.84
CA TYR A 193 9.22 1.17 -10.92
C TYR A 193 8.64 1.86 -12.15
N LEU A 194 7.67 2.74 -11.96
CA LEU A 194 7.01 3.42 -13.07
C LEU A 194 7.97 4.35 -13.84
N GLU A 195 8.83 5.08 -13.14
CA GLU A 195 9.72 6.07 -13.75
C GLU A 195 11.04 5.48 -14.28
N THR A 196 11.50 4.35 -13.74
CA THR A 196 12.81 3.77 -14.08
C THR A 196 12.75 2.34 -14.61
N GLY A 197 11.58 1.69 -14.53
CA GLY A 197 11.42 0.27 -14.83
C GLY A 197 11.91 -0.68 -13.72
N LYS A 198 12.39 -0.16 -12.58
CA LYS A 198 12.90 -0.95 -11.46
C LYS A 198 12.33 -0.46 -10.14
N PRO A 199 11.84 -1.35 -9.27
CA PRO A 199 11.43 -0.96 -7.92
C PRO A 199 12.68 -0.55 -7.09
N SER A 200 12.48 0.32 -6.10
CA SER A 200 13.55 0.73 -5.16
C SER A 200 13.90 -0.40 -4.18
N VAL A 201 12.92 -1.24 -3.86
CA VAL A 201 13.08 -2.45 -3.03
C VAL A 201 12.50 -3.63 -3.80
N LYS A 202 13.21 -4.76 -3.79
CA LYS A 202 12.69 -6.06 -4.28
C LYS A 202 12.22 -6.87 -3.07
N TYR A 203 11.06 -7.47 -3.19
CA TYR A 203 10.49 -8.40 -2.22
C TYR A 203 10.94 -9.83 -2.52
#